data_087fde6cc40a2356526277d2256cdafd
#
_entry.id   087fde6cc40a2356526277d2256cdafd
#
_cell.length_a   1.000
_cell.length_b   1.000
_cell.length_c   1.000
_cell.angle_alpha   90.00
_cell.angle_beta   90.00
_cell.angle_gamma   90.00
#
_symmetry.space_group_name_H-M   'P 1'
#
loop_
_entity.id
_entity.type
_entity.pdbx_description
1 polymer ?
#
loop_
_entity_poly.entity_id
_entity_poly.type
_entity_poly.pdbx_seq_one_letter_code
_entity_poly.pdbx_strand_id
1 'polypeptide(L)'
;MSIVQDLADFYTTEAKKYHQTRKKYRPEGDLLLQSISKLSARIPKILELGCGGGRFISLLNQQFKKKFSYTWIDISEGLLSYAQEENPDQHFFCTDMLSHLQSCKQESLDLIIACASFQHLPTEKERLVVMKNAYRALNYEGMLIFTNWAFSERFLKTHWKALILSVVKSLFTWGHLSRRDLFISRKTKTGTHYRYYHLFWLNELRKLAEMSGFVVEELYSLDKKGNRVLDWRKANNSFLVARKMVFKH
;
A
#
# COMPACT_ATOMS: atom_id res chain seq x y z
N MET A 1 -7.61 21.07 6.77
CA MET A 1 -6.43 20.17 6.73
C MET A 1 -6.67 19.16 5.63
N SER A 2 -5.67 18.78 4.86
CA SER A 2 -5.85 17.75 3.81
C SER A 2 -5.89 16.36 4.43
N ILE A 3 -6.54 15.40 3.75
CA ILE A 3 -6.58 13.99 4.19
C ILE A 3 -5.15 13.43 4.40
N VAL A 4 -4.22 13.82 3.55
CA VAL A 4 -2.81 13.39 3.62
C VAL A 4 -2.16 13.92 4.90
N GLN A 5 -2.40 15.19 5.25
CA GLN A 5 -1.87 15.80 6.48
C GLN A 5 -2.44 15.15 7.73
N ASP A 6 -3.76 14.90 7.78
CA ASP A 6 -4.39 14.19 8.91
C ASP A 6 -3.81 12.78 9.10
N LEU A 7 -3.49 12.09 8.00
CA LEU A 7 -2.84 10.77 8.05
C LEU A 7 -1.40 10.88 8.55
N ALA A 8 -0.61 11.84 8.06
CA ALA A 8 0.77 12.06 8.49
C ALA A 8 0.83 12.37 10.00
N ASP A 9 0.00 13.29 10.47
CA ASP A 9 -0.10 13.68 11.89
C ASP A 9 -0.51 12.50 12.77
N PHE A 10 -1.51 11.71 12.32
CA PHE A 10 -1.94 10.52 13.04
C PHE A 10 -0.82 9.49 13.18
N TYR A 11 -0.17 9.12 12.08
CA TYR A 11 0.87 8.08 12.10
C TYR A 11 2.13 8.55 12.82
N THR A 12 2.46 9.84 12.77
CA THR A 12 3.55 10.43 13.55
C THR A 12 3.26 10.41 15.06
N THR A 13 2.04 10.82 15.45
CA THR A 13 1.63 10.81 16.87
C THR A 13 1.57 9.41 17.46
N GLU A 14 1.09 8.43 16.71
CA GLU A 14 0.94 7.04 17.14
C GLU A 14 2.13 6.14 16.75
N ALA A 15 3.25 6.72 16.27
CA ALA A 15 4.37 5.98 15.70
C ALA A 15 4.92 4.90 16.63
N LYS A 16 5.17 5.24 17.91
CA LYS A 16 5.68 4.28 18.92
C LYS A 16 4.79 3.06 19.05
N LYS A 17 3.49 3.28 19.24
CA LYS A 17 2.51 2.20 19.40
C LYS A 17 2.33 1.39 18.14
N TYR A 18 2.33 2.08 16.99
CA TYR A 18 2.22 1.46 15.67
C TYR A 18 3.42 0.56 15.40
N HIS A 19 4.63 1.04 15.63
CA HIS A 19 5.87 0.30 15.48
C HIS A 19 5.91 -0.93 16.39
N GLN A 20 5.64 -0.78 17.70
CA GLN A 20 5.64 -1.88 18.67
C GLN A 20 4.64 -2.99 18.33
N THR A 21 3.45 -2.64 17.85
CA THR A 21 2.40 -3.62 17.52
C THR A 21 2.58 -4.31 16.16
N ARG A 22 3.54 -3.84 15.34
CA ARG A 22 3.75 -4.31 13.96
C ARG A 22 5.15 -4.81 13.68
N LYS A 23 5.91 -5.15 14.72
CA LYS A 23 7.24 -5.80 14.57
C LYS A 23 7.17 -7.19 13.96
N LYS A 24 6.08 -7.91 14.21
CA LYS A 24 5.90 -9.26 13.66
C LYS A 24 5.47 -9.20 12.21
N TYR A 25 5.99 -10.14 11.47
CA TYR A 25 5.75 -10.38 10.06
C TYR A 25 4.26 -10.59 9.77
N ARG A 26 3.79 -10.09 8.63
CA ARG A 26 2.45 -10.42 8.14
C ARG A 26 2.53 -11.72 7.34
N PRO A 27 1.48 -12.57 7.36
CA PRO A 27 1.46 -13.80 6.57
C PRO A 27 1.66 -13.58 5.06
N GLU A 28 1.35 -12.36 4.54
CA GLU A 28 1.55 -12.00 3.15
C GLU A 28 3.02 -11.93 2.71
N GLY A 29 3.95 -11.93 3.66
CA GLY A 29 5.34 -11.75 3.33
C GLY A 29 5.97 -12.87 2.55
N ASP A 30 5.60 -14.11 2.80
CA ASP A 30 6.07 -15.23 2.01
C ASP A 30 5.60 -15.12 0.56
N LEU A 31 4.37 -14.63 0.33
CA LEU A 31 3.85 -14.34 -1.00
C LEU A 31 4.60 -13.19 -1.69
N LEU A 32 4.94 -12.14 -0.94
CA LEU A 32 5.78 -11.06 -1.44
C LEU A 32 7.15 -11.57 -1.86
N LEU A 33 7.83 -12.36 -1.01
CA LEU A 33 9.13 -12.95 -1.34
C LEU A 33 9.06 -13.89 -2.55
N GLN A 34 8.03 -14.72 -2.62
CA GLN A 34 7.80 -15.61 -3.76
C GLN A 34 7.62 -14.80 -5.05
N SER A 35 6.89 -13.69 -5.01
CA SER A 35 6.70 -12.82 -6.17
C SER A 35 8.01 -12.12 -6.55
N ILE A 36 8.76 -11.60 -5.56
CA ILE A 36 10.04 -10.92 -5.79
C ILE A 36 11.11 -11.88 -6.34
N SER A 37 11.07 -13.15 -5.97
CA SER A 37 12.01 -14.14 -6.51
C SER A 37 11.89 -14.35 -8.03
N LYS A 38 10.74 -13.97 -8.62
CA LYS A 38 10.50 -14.01 -10.07
C LYS A 38 11.14 -12.84 -10.83
N LEU A 39 11.75 -11.86 -10.14
CA LEU A 39 12.45 -10.76 -10.80
C LEU A 39 13.71 -11.25 -11.50
N SER A 40 13.86 -10.89 -12.78
CA SER A 40 15.02 -11.23 -13.60
C SER A 40 16.27 -10.39 -13.24
N ALA A 41 16.08 -9.18 -12.72
CA ALA A 41 17.17 -8.27 -12.38
C ALA A 41 18.19 -8.90 -11.41
N ARG A 42 19.50 -8.76 -11.73
CA ARG A 42 20.59 -9.27 -10.88
C ARG A 42 20.66 -8.52 -9.54
N ILE A 43 20.48 -7.22 -9.57
CA ILE A 43 20.43 -6.32 -8.40
C ILE A 43 19.16 -5.49 -8.55
N PRO A 44 17.99 -6.00 -8.10
CA PRO A 44 16.74 -5.28 -8.29
C PRO A 44 16.70 -3.97 -7.51
N LYS A 45 16.15 -2.94 -8.14
CA LYS A 45 15.87 -1.64 -7.55
C LYS A 45 14.42 -1.62 -7.08
N ILE A 46 14.24 -1.55 -5.78
CA ILE A 46 12.94 -1.68 -5.11
C ILE A 46 12.53 -0.35 -4.49
N LEU A 47 11.28 0.05 -4.70
CA LEU A 47 10.65 1.18 -4.02
C LEU A 47 9.46 0.69 -3.18
N GLU A 48 9.46 1.00 -1.88
CA GLU A 48 8.31 0.75 -1.00
C GLU A 48 7.56 2.06 -0.72
N LEU A 49 6.28 2.07 -1.08
CA LEU A 49 5.36 3.20 -0.88
C LEU A 49 4.60 3.02 0.45
N GLY A 50 4.87 3.85 1.44
CA GLY A 50 4.29 3.75 2.78
C GLY A 50 4.95 2.64 3.60
N CYS A 51 6.26 2.71 3.77
CA CYS A 51 7.07 1.69 4.46
C CYS A 51 6.80 1.60 5.96
N GLY A 52 6.22 2.65 6.57
CA GLY A 52 6.01 2.73 8.01
C GLY A 52 7.31 2.61 8.78
N GLY A 53 7.37 1.76 9.80
CA GLY A 53 8.58 1.47 10.59
C GLY A 53 9.53 0.47 9.95
N GLY A 54 9.49 0.27 8.63
CA GLY A 54 10.52 -0.48 7.89
C GLY A 54 10.52 -2.00 8.05
N ARG A 55 9.40 -2.64 8.38
CA ARG A 55 9.41 -4.08 8.67
C ARG A 55 9.65 -4.99 7.46
N PHE A 56 9.39 -4.52 6.21
CA PHE A 56 9.56 -5.37 5.04
C PHE A 56 11.02 -5.60 4.70
N ILE A 57 11.92 -4.63 4.97
CA ILE A 57 13.35 -4.85 4.73
C ILE A 57 13.95 -5.92 5.64
N SER A 58 13.49 -6.00 6.89
CA SER A 58 13.97 -7.04 7.81
C SER A 58 13.73 -8.43 7.23
N LEU A 59 12.62 -8.61 6.52
CA LEU A 59 12.32 -9.83 5.79
C LEU A 59 13.24 -10.02 4.58
N LEU A 60 13.39 -8.99 3.75
CA LEU A 60 14.28 -9.06 2.59
C LEU A 60 15.70 -9.40 3.02
N ASN A 61 16.22 -8.73 4.05
CA ASN A 61 17.56 -9.00 4.57
C ASN A 61 17.73 -10.45 5.09
N GLN A 62 16.68 -11.03 5.67
CA GLN A 62 16.74 -12.39 6.21
C GLN A 62 16.57 -13.48 5.14
N GLN A 63 15.74 -13.26 4.14
CA GLN A 63 15.26 -14.33 3.26
C GLN A 63 15.57 -14.13 1.78
N PHE A 64 15.82 -12.88 1.34
CA PHE A 64 16.13 -12.62 -0.06
C PHE A 64 17.64 -12.69 -0.31
N LYS A 65 18.06 -13.71 -1.06
CA LYS A 65 19.50 -14.02 -1.26
C LYS A 65 20.23 -13.12 -2.25
N LYS A 66 19.49 -12.35 -3.09
CA LYS A 66 20.10 -11.42 -4.06
C LYS A 66 20.46 -10.11 -3.37
N LYS A 67 21.53 -9.45 -3.81
CA LYS A 67 21.76 -8.04 -3.50
C LYS A 67 20.64 -7.21 -4.12
N PHE A 68 20.22 -6.14 -3.48
CA PHE A 68 19.17 -5.23 -3.96
C PHE A 68 19.49 -3.80 -3.54
N SER A 69 18.93 -2.83 -4.28
CA SER A 69 18.87 -1.43 -3.89
C SER A 69 17.44 -1.14 -3.42
N TYR A 70 17.30 -0.50 -2.29
CA TYR A 70 15.99 -0.26 -1.70
C TYR A 70 15.79 1.22 -1.36
N THR A 71 14.65 1.76 -1.78
CA THR A 71 14.20 3.12 -1.46
C THR A 71 12.90 3.04 -0.68
N TRP A 72 12.80 3.82 0.36
CA TRP A 72 11.69 3.82 1.29
C TRP A 72 11.05 5.17 1.38
N ILE A 73 9.73 5.21 1.28
CA ILE A 73 8.99 6.44 1.52
C ILE A 73 7.84 6.21 2.48
N ASP A 74 7.59 7.20 3.32
CA ASP A 74 6.40 7.31 4.16
C ASP A 74 6.07 8.77 4.39
N ILE A 75 4.82 9.08 4.71
CA ILE A 75 4.37 10.44 5.06
C ILE A 75 4.62 10.78 6.54
N SER A 76 4.97 9.78 7.36
CA SER A 76 5.12 9.90 8.81
C SER A 76 6.58 9.96 9.21
N GLU A 77 7.08 11.14 9.59
CA GLU A 77 8.42 11.32 10.15
C GLU A 77 8.63 10.43 11.40
N GLY A 78 7.60 10.32 12.26
CA GLY A 78 7.68 9.50 13.45
C GLY A 78 7.85 8.02 13.18
N LEU A 79 7.27 7.47 12.10
CA LEU A 79 7.50 6.09 11.70
C LEU A 79 8.87 5.92 11.05
N LEU A 80 9.29 6.88 10.23
CA LEU A 80 10.59 6.85 9.57
C LEU A 80 11.74 6.92 10.55
N SER A 81 11.61 7.63 11.69
CA SER A 81 12.67 7.65 12.73
C SER A 81 12.92 6.23 13.28
N TYR A 82 11.87 5.44 13.55
CA TYR A 82 12.04 4.03 13.95
C TYR A 82 12.64 3.17 12.84
N ALA A 83 12.24 3.40 11.59
CA ALA A 83 12.79 2.68 10.45
C ALA A 83 14.30 2.97 10.29
N GLN A 84 14.72 4.23 10.45
CA GLN A 84 16.11 4.66 10.39
C GLN A 84 16.96 4.12 11.54
N GLU A 85 16.41 4.10 12.77
CA GLU A 85 17.09 3.49 13.93
C GLU A 85 17.37 2.00 13.73
N GLU A 86 16.41 1.25 13.17
CA GLU A 86 16.57 -0.19 12.92
C GLU A 86 17.42 -0.50 11.67
N ASN A 87 17.57 0.47 10.74
CA ASN A 87 18.27 0.28 9.47
C ASN A 87 19.11 1.51 9.12
N PRO A 88 20.20 1.81 9.87
CA PRO A 88 20.94 3.07 9.76
C PRO A 88 21.59 3.28 8.38
N ASP A 89 21.93 2.22 7.67
CA ASP A 89 22.57 2.26 6.35
C ASP A 89 21.58 2.45 5.18
N GLN A 90 20.29 2.63 5.48
CA GLN A 90 19.26 2.78 4.46
C GLN A 90 18.82 4.23 4.29
N HIS A 91 18.32 4.57 3.09
CA HIS A 91 17.81 5.91 2.78
C HIS A 91 16.29 5.95 2.82
N PHE A 92 15.75 6.80 3.71
CA PHE A 92 14.32 7.03 3.89
C PHE A 92 13.95 8.45 3.44
N PHE A 93 12.80 8.59 2.80
CA PHE A 93 12.29 9.90 2.38
C PHE A 93 10.91 10.14 2.98
N CYS A 94 10.77 11.25 3.70
CA CYS A 94 9.47 11.71 4.20
C CYS A 94 8.73 12.43 3.07
N THR A 95 7.86 11.71 2.39
CA THR A 95 7.11 12.21 1.24
C THR A 95 5.88 11.35 0.96
N ASP A 96 4.89 11.89 0.26
CA ASP A 96 3.75 11.12 -0.23
C ASP A 96 4.09 10.34 -1.51
N MET A 97 3.32 9.27 -1.77
CA MET A 97 3.58 8.37 -2.90
C MET A 97 3.34 9.02 -4.26
N LEU A 98 2.45 10.01 -4.35
CA LEU A 98 2.14 10.71 -5.60
C LEU A 98 3.33 11.58 -6.01
N SER A 99 3.80 12.45 -5.10
CA SER A 99 4.93 13.36 -5.31
C SER A 99 6.21 12.58 -5.61
N HIS A 100 6.48 11.51 -4.86
CA HIS A 100 7.68 10.70 -5.08
C HIS A 100 7.67 10.01 -6.44
N LEU A 101 6.58 9.33 -6.80
CA LEU A 101 6.49 8.65 -8.09
C LEU A 101 6.54 9.61 -9.28
N GLN A 102 6.03 10.84 -9.14
CA GLN A 102 6.18 11.88 -10.18
C GLN A 102 7.65 12.25 -10.43
N SER A 103 8.48 12.27 -9.39
CA SER A 103 9.92 12.59 -9.48
C SER A 103 10.78 11.41 -9.96
N CYS A 104 10.29 10.17 -9.91
CA CYS A 104 11.01 9.01 -10.39
C CYS A 104 11.34 9.13 -11.88
N LYS A 105 12.55 8.73 -12.26
CA LYS A 105 12.92 8.58 -13.68
C LYS A 105 12.09 7.47 -14.33
N GLN A 106 11.83 7.61 -15.61
CA GLN A 106 11.22 6.55 -16.40
C GLN A 106 12.13 5.32 -16.41
N GLU A 107 11.53 4.12 -16.31
CA GLU A 107 12.26 2.85 -16.45
C GLU A 107 13.49 2.74 -15.55
N SER A 108 13.32 3.04 -14.26
CA SER A 108 14.42 3.09 -13.29
C SER A 108 14.26 2.13 -12.11
N LEU A 109 13.12 1.46 -12.01
CA LEU A 109 12.77 0.55 -10.90
C LEU A 109 12.39 -0.83 -11.43
N ASP A 110 12.71 -1.88 -10.67
CA ASP A 110 12.34 -3.26 -11.02
C ASP A 110 11.12 -3.73 -10.22
N LEU A 111 10.87 -3.11 -9.06
CA LEU A 111 9.77 -3.45 -8.19
C LEU A 111 9.24 -2.22 -7.46
N ILE A 112 7.93 -2.09 -7.42
CA ILE A 112 7.22 -1.15 -6.55
C ILE A 112 6.29 -1.93 -5.64
N ILE A 113 6.35 -1.67 -4.33
CA ILE A 113 5.52 -2.33 -3.33
C ILE A 113 4.71 -1.29 -2.56
N ALA A 114 3.43 -1.59 -2.28
CA ALA A 114 2.61 -0.81 -1.36
C ALA A 114 1.81 -1.75 -0.44
N CYS A 115 2.28 -1.92 0.80
CA CYS A 115 1.65 -2.81 1.77
C CYS A 115 0.67 -2.07 2.69
N ALA A 116 -0.62 -2.11 2.39
CA ALA A 116 -1.69 -1.45 3.12
C ALA A 116 -1.51 0.08 3.23
N SER A 117 -0.97 0.69 2.18
CA SER A 117 -0.75 2.13 2.06
C SER A 117 -1.54 2.76 0.90
N PHE A 118 -1.66 2.09 -0.25
CA PHE A 118 -2.39 2.58 -1.44
C PHE A 118 -3.87 2.90 -1.14
N GLN A 119 -4.47 2.20 -0.21
CA GLN A 119 -5.85 2.42 0.26
C GLN A 119 -6.09 3.78 0.94
N HIS A 120 -5.05 4.55 1.21
CA HIS A 120 -5.14 5.87 1.81
C HIS A 120 -5.26 7.01 0.78
N LEU A 121 -5.18 6.71 -0.52
CA LEU A 121 -5.38 7.70 -1.58
C LEU A 121 -6.87 8.04 -1.72
N PRO A 122 -7.27 9.31 -1.53
CA PRO A 122 -8.68 9.66 -1.37
C PRO A 122 -9.48 9.65 -2.66
N THR A 123 -8.89 9.96 -3.81
CA THR A 123 -9.63 10.08 -5.06
C THR A 123 -9.24 9.02 -6.09
N GLU A 124 -10.19 8.64 -6.95
CA GLU A 124 -9.92 7.75 -8.08
C GLU A 124 -8.86 8.34 -9.02
N LYS A 125 -8.87 9.67 -9.21
CA LYS A 125 -7.88 10.39 -10.00
C LYS A 125 -6.47 10.19 -9.44
N GLU A 126 -6.28 10.38 -8.13
CA GLU A 126 -4.97 10.18 -7.48
C GLU A 126 -4.52 8.71 -7.55
N ARG A 127 -5.42 7.76 -7.32
CA ARG A 127 -5.14 6.33 -7.48
C ARG A 127 -4.67 6.00 -8.88
N LEU A 128 -5.34 6.53 -9.91
CA LEU A 128 -4.96 6.33 -11.31
C LEU A 128 -3.62 7.00 -11.65
N VAL A 129 -3.37 8.21 -11.13
CA VAL A 129 -2.09 8.91 -11.35
C VAL A 129 -0.93 8.16 -10.70
N VAL A 130 -1.10 7.66 -9.47
CA VAL A 130 -0.09 6.82 -8.80
C VAL A 130 0.19 5.56 -9.61
N MET A 131 -0.84 4.85 -10.09
CA MET A 131 -0.66 3.65 -10.92
C MET A 131 0.07 3.94 -12.24
N LYS A 132 -0.30 5.02 -12.94
CA LYS A 132 0.36 5.44 -14.20
C LYS A 132 1.83 5.83 -13.98
N ASN A 133 2.13 6.57 -12.90
CA ASN A 133 3.51 6.92 -12.57
C ASN A 133 4.32 5.70 -12.13
N ALA A 134 3.72 4.75 -11.42
CA ALA A 134 4.34 3.47 -11.11
C ALA A 134 4.68 2.69 -12.40
N TYR A 135 3.73 2.61 -13.35
CA TYR A 135 3.98 2.00 -14.67
C TYR A 135 5.14 2.68 -15.42
N ARG A 136 5.15 4.03 -15.43
CA ARG A 136 6.22 4.81 -16.08
C ARG A 136 7.59 4.54 -15.43
N ALA A 137 7.64 4.49 -14.09
CA ALA A 137 8.89 4.33 -13.35
C ALA A 137 9.46 2.91 -13.40
N LEU A 138 8.63 1.90 -13.60
CA LEU A 138 9.07 0.51 -13.70
C LEU A 138 9.78 0.24 -15.04
N ASN A 139 10.84 -0.56 -14.98
CA ASN A 139 11.47 -1.19 -16.14
C ASN A 139 10.49 -2.16 -16.81
N TYR A 140 10.75 -2.54 -18.06
CA TYR A 140 10.07 -3.67 -18.68
C TYR A 140 10.31 -4.93 -17.85
N GLU A 141 9.29 -5.79 -17.74
CA GLU A 141 9.23 -6.95 -16.83
C GLU A 141 9.24 -6.57 -15.34
N GLY A 142 9.26 -5.27 -15.01
CA GLY A 142 9.15 -4.78 -13.64
C GLY A 142 7.77 -5.05 -13.05
N MET A 143 7.70 -5.21 -11.73
CA MET A 143 6.49 -5.62 -11.04
C MET A 143 5.97 -4.54 -10.09
N LEU A 144 4.65 -4.50 -9.98
CA LEU A 144 3.90 -3.77 -8.97
C LEU A 144 3.21 -4.77 -8.04
N ILE A 145 3.42 -4.66 -6.73
CA ILE A 145 2.78 -5.52 -5.73
C ILE A 145 2.06 -4.66 -4.71
N PHE A 146 0.73 -4.82 -4.62
CA PHE A 146 -0.09 -4.11 -3.65
C PHE A 146 -0.83 -5.08 -2.74
N THR A 147 -0.86 -4.74 -1.44
CA THR A 147 -1.83 -5.32 -0.51
C THR A 147 -2.72 -4.20 0.04
N ASN A 148 -4.02 -4.46 0.15
CA ASN A 148 -4.98 -3.51 0.71
C ASN A 148 -5.94 -4.25 1.64
N TRP A 149 -6.54 -3.53 2.58
CA TRP A 149 -7.61 -4.11 3.37
C TRP A 149 -8.77 -4.55 2.48
N ALA A 150 -9.24 -5.76 2.70
CA ALA A 150 -10.39 -6.30 1.98
C ALA A 150 -11.69 -6.00 2.73
N PHE A 151 -12.75 -5.83 1.95
CA PHE A 151 -14.11 -5.85 2.49
C PHE A 151 -14.41 -7.27 3.01
N SER A 152 -14.84 -7.37 4.29
CA SER A 152 -15.09 -8.66 4.92
C SER A 152 -16.15 -8.55 6.01
N GLU A 153 -16.72 -9.68 6.41
CA GLU A 153 -17.70 -9.73 7.49
C GLU A 153 -17.14 -9.16 8.81
N ARG A 154 -15.88 -9.48 9.11
CA ARG A 154 -15.20 -8.91 10.27
C ARG A 154 -15.07 -7.39 10.17
N PHE A 155 -14.67 -6.90 8.97
CA PHE A 155 -14.54 -5.47 8.73
C PHE A 155 -15.89 -4.77 8.94
N LEU A 156 -16.97 -5.34 8.40
CA LEU A 156 -18.33 -4.86 8.62
C LEU A 156 -18.68 -4.80 10.11
N LYS A 157 -18.50 -5.89 10.84
CA LYS A 157 -18.80 -5.95 12.29
C LYS A 157 -18.00 -4.94 13.10
N THR A 158 -16.74 -4.67 12.70
CA THR A 158 -15.86 -3.77 13.45
C THR A 158 -16.11 -2.29 13.11
N HIS A 159 -16.47 -1.97 11.87
CA HIS A 159 -16.52 -0.59 11.35
C HIS A 159 -17.90 -0.18 10.80
N TRP A 160 -18.99 -0.87 11.19
CA TRP A 160 -20.34 -0.62 10.66
C TRP A 160 -20.78 0.84 10.79
N LYS A 161 -20.44 1.53 11.91
CA LYS A 161 -20.77 2.95 12.10
C LYS A 161 -20.07 3.85 11.07
N ALA A 162 -18.79 3.57 10.79
CA ALA A 162 -18.04 4.31 9.77
C ALA A 162 -18.59 4.05 8.36
N LEU A 163 -19.06 2.83 8.09
CA LEU A 163 -19.70 2.47 6.82
C LEU A 163 -21.03 3.22 6.63
N ILE A 164 -21.89 3.26 7.64
CA ILE A 164 -23.14 4.03 7.56
C ILE A 164 -22.84 5.51 7.33
N LEU A 165 -21.91 6.08 8.09
CA LEU A 165 -21.51 7.48 7.91
C LEU A 165 -20.95 7.76 6.52
N SER A 166 -20.19 6.82 5.94
CA SER A 166 -19.67 6.91 4.58
C SER A 166 -20.80 6.95 3.54
N VAL A 167 -21.79 6.05 3.66
CA VAL A 167 -22.95 6.04 2.77
C VAL A 167 -23.72 7.36 2.86
N VAL A 168 -23.99 7.85 4.08
CA VAL A 168 -24.65 9.14 4.28
C VAL A 168 -23.85 10.29 3.66
N LYS A 169 -22.55 10.38 3.96
CA LYS A 169 -21.68 11.42 3.36
C LYS A 169 -21.65 11.36 1.84
N SER A 170 -21.60 10.17 1.24
CA SER A 170 -21.57 10.03 -0.22
C SER A 170 -22.83 10.58 -0.91
N LEU A 171 -23.97 10.59 -0.23
CA LEU A 171 -25.21 11.18 -0.74
C LEU A 171 -25.15 12.71 -0.79
N PHE A 172 -24.39 13.34 0.12
CA PHE A 172 -24.29 14.80 0.23
C PHE A 172 -23.06 15.40 -0.46
N THR A 173 -22.10 14.59 -0.89
CA THR A 173 -20.84 15.08 -1.50
C THR A 173 -20.84 15.08 -3.02
N TRP A 174 -22.00 14.92 -3.67
CA TRP A 174 -22.15 14.97 -5.15
C TRP A 174 -21.12 14.10 -5.89
N GLY A 175 -20.85 12.92 -5.37
CA GLY A 175 -19.93 11.95 -5.99
C GLY A 175 -18.43 12.17 -5.71
N HIS A 176 -18.03 13.17 -4.92
CA HIS A 176 -16.64 13.34 -4.51
C HIS A 176 -16.13 12.22 -3.59
N LEU A 177 -17.03 11.58 -2.83
CA LEU A 177 -16.73 10.43 -1.99
C LEU A 177 -17.51 9.20 -2.47
N SER A 178 -16.82 8.08 -2.58
CA SER A 178 -17.44 6.79 -2.83
C SER A 178 -18.08 6.23 -1.55
N ARG A 179 -19.12 5.40 -1.68
CA ARG A 179 -19.70 4.64 -0.56
C ARG A 179 -18.69 3.72 0.15
N ARG A 180 -17.51 3.54 -0.44
CA ARG A 180 -16.40 2.74 0.07
C ARG A 180 -15.28 3.57 0.71
N ASP A 181 -15.47 4.89 0.76
CA ASP A 181 -14.53 5.81 1.39
C ASP A 181 -14.88 5.97 2.86
N LEU A 182 -13.99 5.54 3.74
CA LEU A 182 -14.21 5.45 5.16
C LEU A 182 -13.33 6.40 5.94
N PHE A 183 -13.89 7.01 6.94
CA PHE A 183 -13.17 7.79 7.94
C PHE A 183 -13.24 7.06 9.28
N ILE A 184 -12.18 6.33 9.62
CA ILE A 184 -12.12 5.56 10.87
C ILE A 184 -11.50 6.44 11.94
N SER A 185 -12.33 6.87 12.89
CA SER A 185 -11.88 7.67 14.02
C SER A 185 -11.05 6.85 15.01
N ARG A 186 -10.03 7.50 15.57
CA ARG A 186 -9.25 6.96 16.69
C ARG A 186 -8.92 8.07 17.68
N LYS A 187 -9.21 7.81 18.94
CA LYS A 187 -8.79 8.68 20.05
C LYS A 187 -7.31 8.44 20.34
N THR A 188 -6.55 9.51 20.37
CA THR A 188 -5.12 9.56 20.74
C THR A 188 -4.97 10.48 21.95
N LYS A 189 -3.74 10.65 22.43
CA LYS A 189 -3.44 11.63 23.50
C LYS A 189 -3.63 13.08 23.05
N THR A 190 -3.51 13.35 21.75
CA THR A 190 -3.62 14.68 21.14
C THR A 190 -5.02 15.01 20.63
N GLY A 191 -5.95 14.06 20.70
CA GLY A 191 -7.33 14.27 20.24
C GLY A 191 -7.92 13.10 19.44
N THR A 192 -8.97 13.40 18.70
CA THR A 192 -9.59 12.41 17.80
C THR A 192 -9.12 12.65 16.38
N HIS A 193 -8.43 11.67 15.83
CA HIS A 193 -7.97 11.68 14.43
C HIS A 193 -8.84 10.79 13.56
N TYR A 194 -8.99 11.15 12.28
CA TYR A 194 -9.77 10.41 11.31
C TYR A 194 -8.83 9.89 10.23
N ARG A 195 -8.75 8.57 10.12
CA ARG A 195 -7.96 7.93 9.06
C ARG A 195 -8.87 7.61 7.89
N TYR A 196 -8.53 8.14 6.73
CA TYR A 196 -9.19 7.81 5.49
C TYR A 196 -8.75 6.43 4.98
N TYR A 197 -9.72 5.65 4.49
CA TYR A 197 -9.52 4.36 3.81
C TYR A 197 -10.46 4.24 2.64
N HIS A 198 -9.96 3.77 1.52
CA HIS A 198 -10.77 3.29 0.42
C HIS A 198 -10.79 1.75 0.43
N LEU A 199 -11.98 1.15 0.42
CA LEU A 199 -12.12 -0.32 0.34
C LEU A 199 -12.25 -0.75 -1.12
N PHE A 200 -11.22 -1.42 -1.60
CA PHE A 200 -11.18 -1.91 -2.97
C PHE A 200 -11.99 -3.20 -3.16
N TRP A 201 -12.75 -3.27 -4.26
CA TRP A 201 -13.13 -4.52 -4.86
C TRP A 201 -11.99 -5.04 -5.75
N LEU A 202 -11.86 -6.37 -5.88
CA LEU A 202 -10.82 -6.95 -6.74
C LEU A 202 -10.94 -6.45 -8.20
N ASN A 203 -12.16 -6.35 -8.73
CA ASN A 203 -12.38 -5.83 -10.09
C ASN A 203 -11.95 -4.37 -10.25
N GLU A 204 -12.06 -3.55 -9.21
CA GLU A 204 -11.59 -2.18 -9.25
C GLU A 204 -10.06 -2.11 -9.30
N LEU A 205 -9.37 -2.90 -8.47
CA LEU A 205 -7.90 -3.00 -8.52
C LEU A 205 -7.43 -3.48 -9.88
N ARG A 206 -8.10 -4.49 -10.46
CA ARG A 206 -7.84 -4.97 -11.82
C ARG A 206 -7.96 -3.84 -12.83
N LYS A 207 -9.12 -3.16 -12.84
CA LYS A 207 -9.40 -2.06 -13.76
C LYS A 207 -8.36 -0.93 -13.66
N LEU A 208 -8.00 -0.52 -12.44
CA LEU A 208 -6.96 0.51 -12.22
C LEU A 208 -5.61 0.08 -12.79
N ALA A 209 -5.20 -1.19 -12.58
CA ALA A 209 -3.96 -1.71 -13.11
C ALA A 209 -3.96 -1.74 -14.65
N GLU A 210 -5.00 -2.31 -15.25
CA GLU A 210 -5.14 -2.44 -16.71
C GLU A 210 -5.24 -1.08 -17.41
N MET A 211 -6.02 -0.12 -16.86
CA MET A 211 -6.08 1.26 -17.36
C MET A 211 -4.76 2.01 -17.27
N SER A 212 -3.83 1.53 -16.47
CA SER A 212 -2.49 2.10 -16.32
C SER A 212 -1.44 1.39 -17.17
N GLY A 213 -1.83 0.36 -17.94
CA GLY A 213 -0.97 -0.38 -18.86
C GLY A 213 -0.40 -1.69 -18.29
N PHE A 214 -0.71 -2.03 -17.05
CA PHE A 214 -0.24 -3.28 -16.44
C PHE A 214 -0.99 -4.51 -16.94
N VAL A 215 -0.28 -5.63 -16.99
CA VAL A 215 -0.88 -6.97 -17.05
C VAL A 215 -1.00 -7.51 -15.62
N VAL A 216 -2.22 -7.89 -15.22
CA VAL A 216 -2.47 -8.44 -13.88
C VAL A 216 -2.15 -9.92 -13.88
N GLU A 217 -1.10 -10.32 -13.16
CA GLU A 217 -0.67 -11.72 -13.01
C GLU A 217 -1.43 -12.43 -11.89
N GLU A 218 -1.56 -11.76 -10.73
CA GLU A 218 -2.22 -12.34 -9.57
C GLU A 218 -3.16 -11.30 -8.93
N LEU A 219 -4.39 -11.71 -8.62
CA LEU A 219 -5.34 -10.85 -7.91
C LEU A 219 -6.36 -11.72 -7.16
N TYR A 220 -6.30 -11.68 -5.84
CA TYR A 220 -7.16 -12.47 -4.97
C TYR A 220 -7.26 -11.88 -3.57
N SER A 221 -8.20 -12.42 -2.77
CA SER A 221 -8.30 -12.11 -1.34
C SER A 221 -7.51 -13.10 -0.51
N LEU A 222 -6.94 -12.61 0.61
CA LEU A 222 -6.23 -13.40 1.62
C LEU A 222 -7.00 -13.37 2.94
N ASP A 223 -7.01 -14.48 3.67
CA ASP A 223 -7.43 -14.52 5.06
C ASP A 223 -6.34 -13.97 6.00
N LYS A 224 -6.58 -14.02 7.30
CA LYS A 224 -5.61 -13.57 8.32
C LYS A 224 -4.34 -14.42 8.40
N LYS A 225 -4.39 -15.64 7.89
CA LYS A 225 -3.26 -16.57 7.87
C LYS A 225 -2.46 -16.49 6.57
N GLY A 226 -2.90 -15.65 5.61
CA GLY A 226 -2.27 -15.50 4.30
C GLY A 226 -2.74 -16.53 3.27
N ASN A 227 -3.76 -17.32 3.55
CA ASN A 227 -4.32 -18.25 2.58
C ASN A 227 -5.25 -17.52 1.59
N ARG A 228 -5.22 -17.94 0.33
CA ARG A 228 -6.18 -17.47 -0.69
C ARG A 228 -7.59 -17.88 -0.30
N VAL A 229 -8.55 -16.96 -0.40
CA VAL A 229 -9.95 -17.21 -0.11
C VAL A 229 -10.86 -16.64 -1.18
N LEU A 230 -11.89 -17.42 -1.56
CA LEU A 230 -12.95 -16.98 -2.46
C LEU A 230 -14.11 -16.34 -1.70
N ASP A 231 -14.34 -16.78 -0.46
CA ASP A 231 -15.39 -16.24 0.40
C ASP A 231 -14.95 -14.88 0.96
N TRP A 232 -15.56 -13.80 0.47
CA TRP A 232 -15.29 -12.43 0.91
C TRP A 232 -15.44 -12.23 2.43
N ARG A 233 -16.30 -13.02 3.09
CA ARG A 233 -16.53 -12.93 4.54
C ARG A 233 -15.27 -13.26 5.34
N LYS A 234 -14.42 -14.13 4.81
CA LYS A 234 -13.15 -14.56 5.41
C LYS A 234 -11.97 -13.70 5.00
N ALA A 235 -12.17 -12.81 4.02
CA ALA A 235 -11.10 -11.94 3.52
C ALA A 235 -10.54 -11.04 4.63
N ASN A 236 -9.25 -10.76 4.58
CA ASN A 236 -8.56 -9.81 5.43
C ASN A 236 -7.86 -8.74 4.58
N ASN A 237 -7.12 -9.17 3.56
CA ASN A 237 -6.46 -8.30 2.60
C ASN A 237 -6.73 -8.76 1.17
N SER A 238 -6.65 -7.84 0.21
CA SER A 238 -6.44 -8.16 -1.20
C SER A 238 -4.95 -8.21 -1.50
N PHE A 239 -4.57 -9.00 -2.49
CA PHE A 239 -3.19 -9.13 -2.98
C PHE A 239 -3.20 -9.00 -4.49
N LEU A 240 -2.45 -8.03 -5.00
CA LEU A 240 -2.30 -7.74 -6.43
C LEU A 240 -0.83 -7.88 -6.81
N VAL A 241 -0.54 -8.65 -7.85
CA VAL A 241 0.72 -8.62 -8.60
C VAL A 241 0.39 -8.22 -10.03
N ALA A 242 1.04 -7.18 -10.52
CA ALA A 242 0.87 -6.69 -11.87
C ALA A 242 2.24 -6.40 -12.49
N ARG A 243 2.38 -6.63 -13.79
CA ARG A 243 3.66 -6.52 -14.53
C ARG A 243 3.56 -5.53 -15.67
N LYS A 244 4.65 -4.79 -15.88
CA LYS A 244 4.87 -3.98 -17.08
C LYS A 244 5.41 -4.88 -18.18
N MET A 245 4.56 -5.24 -19.13
CA MET A 245 4.95 -6.12 -20.23
C MET A 245 5.51 -5.35 -21.44
N VAL A 246 6.41 -6.00 -22.18
CA VAL A 246 6.79 -5.54 -23.51
C VAL A 246 5.73 -6.03 -24.51
N PHE A 247 4.97 -5.11 -25.06
CA PHE A 247 4.17 -5.47 -26.24
C PHE A 247 5.12 -5.52 -27.43
N LYS A 248 5.48 -6.72 -27.87
CA LYS A 248 6.12 -6.90 -29.19
C LYS A 248 5.07 -6.54 -30.24
N HIS A 249 5.24 -5.41 -30.88
CA HIS A 249 4.53 -5.05 -32.10
C HIS A 249 5.00 -5.90 -33.26
#